data_aa9bdae39a9c79fe427503079bfe47ad
#
_entry.id   aa9bdae39a9c79fe427503079bfe47ad
#
_cell.length_a   1.000
_cell.length_b   1.000
_cell.length_c   1.000
_cell.angle_alpha   90.00
_cell.angle_beta   90.00
_cell.angle_gamma   90.00
#
_symmetry.space_group_name_H-M   'P 1'
#
loop_
_entity.id
_entity.type
_entity.pdbx_description
1 polymer ?
#
loop_
_entity_poly.entity_id
_entity_poly.type
_entity_poly.pdbx_seq_one_letter_code
_entity_poly.pdbx_strand_id
1 'polypeptide(L)'
;MSRWSLHFLGVGSASAIELGSASAVLERDGEPVLMIDCGQEALTAYLARYGAPPRALFLTHTHMDHVAGMERLFVQLYFDPARRGDCRLYLPAALVPWVQHRVADYPGVLAEGGVNYWDAFRVVPHTRGFWHEGLWFDVFEVRHHAPGTAFGIALPGSFVYTGDTRPIPEVLSSIGQGDEPIAHDCGLFGNPSHSGIDDLEREYPVALLARLHLYHYGSTADGDALRVRGYPVMQAGDDLALSPPRQR
;
A
#
# COMPACT_ATOMS: atom_id res chain seq x y z
N MET A 1 -2.89 4.64 26.24
CA MET A 1 -3.02 3.68 25.13
C MET A 1 -2.32 4.28 23.92
N SER A 2 -1.56 3.50 23.15
CA SER A 2 -0.91 4.00 21.92
C SER A 2 -1.95 4.43 20.90
N ARG A 3 -1.67 5.55 20.22
CA ARG A 3 -2.47 6.05 19.10
C ARG A 3 -2.01 5.35 17.82
N TRP A 4 -2.95 4.80 17.09
CA TRP A 4 -2.71 4.18 15.79
C TRP A 4 -3.35 5.00 14.67
N SER A 5 -2.68 5.13 13.55
CA SER A 5 -3.17 5.79 12.34
C SER A 5 -2.63 5.15 11.08
N LEU A 6 -3.38 5.31 9.99
CA LEU A 6 -2.90 5.06 8.64
C LEU A 6 -2.70 6.43 7.98
N HIS A 7 -1.43 6.81 7.80
CA HIS A 7 -1.05 8.09 7.19
C HIS A 7 -0.92 7.91 5.67
N PHE A 8 -1.64 8.69 4.88
CA PHE A 8 -1.58 8.62 3.42
C PHE A 8 -0.47 9.52 2.87
N LEU A 9 0.55 8.92 2.25
CA LEU A 9 1.65 9.63 1.60
C LEU A 9 1.24 10.20 0.25
N GLY A 10 0.34 9.53 -0.44
CA GLY A 10 -0.28 9.89 -1.70
C GLY A 10 -1.54 9.08 -1.93
N VAL A 11 -2.40 9.58 -2.81
CA VAL A 11 -3.74 9.01 -3.05
C VAL A 11 -4.12 8.97 -4.53
N GLY A 12 -3.20 9.32 -5.41
CA GLY A 12 -3.44 9.40 -6.85
C GLY A 12 -3.32 8.06 -7.56
N SER A 13 -4.08 7.90 -8.64
CA SER A 13 -3.86 6.83 -9.62
C SER A 13 -2.59 7.09 -10.44
N ALA A 14 -2.17 6.13 -11.26
CA ALA A 14 -0.91 6.15 -12.00
C ALA A 14 -0.62 7.45 -12.79
N SER A 15 -1.65 8.17 -13.26
CA SER A 15 -1.51 9.42 -14.01
C SER A 15 -1.73 10.69 -13.18
N ALA A 16 -2.14 10.56 -11.92
CA ALA A 16 -2.49 11.68 -11.04
C ALA A 16 -1.30 12.11 -10.17
N ILE A 17 -0.22 12.54 -10.81
CA ILE A 17 1.08 12.86 -10.17
C ILE A 17 0.91 13.93 -9.07
N GLU A 18 0.02 14.90 -9.25
CA GLU A 18 -0.24 15.97 -8.28
C GLU A 18 -0.86 15.47 -6.97
N LEU A 19 -1.44 14.28 -6.98
CA LEU A 19 -2.01 13.63 -5.78
C LEU A 19 -1.01 12.71 -5.07
N GLY A 20 0.17 12.53 -5.65
CA GLY A 20 1.19 11.57 -5.20
C GLY A 20 0.79 10.12 -5.46
N SER A 21 1.77 9.25 -5.64
CA SER A 21 1.57 7.79 -5.80
C SER A 21 0.83 7.21 -4.60
N ALA A 22 -0.20 6.40 -4.85
CA ALA A 22 -1.01 5.78 -3.80
C ALA A 22 -0.14 4.95 -2.84
N SER A 23 -0.04 5.38 -1.60
CA SER A 23 0.77 4.75 -0.56
C SER A 23 0.34 5.22 0.81
N ALA A 24 0.51 4.37 1.81
CA ALA A 24 0.20 4.72 3.20
C ALA A 24 1.25 4.18 4.17
N VAL A 25 1.28 4.72 5.37
CA VAL A 25 2.14 4.26 6.47
C VAL A 25 1.28 3.96 7.68
N LEU A 26 1.37 2.73 8.18
CA LEU A 26 0.86 2.43 9.51
C LEU A 26 1.77 3.10 10.54
N GLU A 27 1.20 3.94 11.38
CA GLU A 27 1.90 4.63 12.47
C GLU A 27 1.42 4.16 13.84
N ARG A 28 2.35 4.16 14.79
CA ARG A 28 2.07 4.02 16.22
C ARG A 28 2.69 5.20 16.96
N ASP A 29 1.86 6.03 17.58
CA ASP A 29 2.29 7.24 18.31
C ASP A 29 3.05 8.24 17.40
N GLY A 30 2.74 8.27 16.10
CA GLY A 30 3.38 9.11 15.08
C GLY A 30 4.68 8.54 14.49
N GLU A 31 5.12 7.37 14.97
CA GLU A 31 6.30 6.67 14.44
C GLU A 31 5.91 5.62 13.39
N PRO A 32 6.66 5.52 12.27
CA PRO A 32 6.33 4.60 11.19
C PRO A 32 6.58 3.14 11.60
N VAL A 33 5.56 2.30 11.45
CA VAL A 33 5.62 0.86 11.69
C VAL A 33 5.80 0.09 10.39
N LEU A 34 4.97 0.38 9.37
CA LEU A 34 5.00 -0.32 8.08
C LEU A 34 4.57 0.65 6.97
N MET A 35 5.40 0.80 5.95
CA MET A 35 5.02 1.49 4.71
C MET A 35 4.32 0.50 3.78
N ILE A 36 3.27 0.93 3.10
CA ILE A 36 2.54 0.16 2.08
C ILE A 36 2.78 0.85 0.75
N ASP A 37 3.39 0.13 -0.19
CA ASP A 37 3.84 0.59 -1.50
C ASP A 37 4.89 1.70 -1.48
N CYS A 38 5.70 1.75 -2.54
CA CYS A 38 6.83 2.64 -2.67
C CYS A 38 6.89 3.22 -4.09
N GLY A 39 5.86 4.00 -4.47
CA GLY A 39 5.89 4.82 -5.67
C GLY A 39 6.92 5.94 -5.56
N GLN A 40 7.18 6.63 -6.66
CA GLN A 40 8.24 7.64 -6.70
C GLN A 40 7.97 8.82 -5.76
N GLU A 41 6.74 9.36 -5.79
CA GLU A 41 6.31 10.48 -4.94
C GLU A 41 6.16 10.03 -3.49
N ALA A 42 5.66 8.79 -3.27
CA ALA A 42 5.48 8.20 -1.95
C ALA A 42 6.78 8.12 -1.16
N LEU A 43 7.89 7.65 -1.78
CA LEU A 43 9.19 7.64 -1.11
C LEU A 43 9.66 9.05 -0.75
N THR A 44 9.41 10.03 -1.62
CA THR A 44 9.77 11.43 -1.36
C THR A 44 8.99 11.98 -0.15
N ALA A 45 7.67 11.74 -0.10
CA ALA A 45 6.81 12.14 1.00
C ALA A 45 7.22 11.44 2.32
N TYR A 46 7.54 10.13 2.26
CA TYR A 46 8.02 9.37 3.41
C TYR A 46 9.29 9.98 4.00
N LEU A 47 10.29 10.25 3.15
CA LEU A 47 11.57 10.83 3.60
C LEU A 47 11.41 12.24 4.16
N ALA A 48 10.50 13.05 3.58
CA ALA A 48 10.19 14.38 4.08
C ALA A 48 9.55 14.33 5.48
N ARG A 49 8.69 13.34 5.76
CA ARG A 49 8.00 13.19 7.04
C ARG A 49 8.88 12.59 8.14
N TYR A 50 9.61 11.50 7.83
CA TYR A 50 10.32 10.70 8.85
C TYR A 50 11.84 10.90 8.85
N GLY A 51 12.40 11.59 7.87
CA GLY A 51 13.84 11.92 7.81
C GLY A 51 14.78 10.74 7.54
N ALA A 52 14.26 9.53 7.35
CA ALA A 52 15.04 8.31 7.11
C ALA A 52 14.28 7.32 6.23
N PRO A 53 14.96 6.41 5.51
CA PRO A 53 14.31 5.34 4.74
C PRO A 53 13.46 4.42 5.62
N PRO A 54 12.39 3.79 5.06
CA PRO A 54 11.55 2.86 5.79
C PRO A 54 12.32 1.63 6.25
N ARG A 55 12.03 1.16 7.48
CA ARG A 55 12.56 -0.09 8.03
C ARG A 55 11.70 -1.31 7.72
N ALA A 56 10.48 -1.07 7.29
CA ALA A 56 9.54 -2.11 6.88
C ALA A 56 8.67 -1.60 5.73
N LEU A 57 8.54 -2.42 4.69
CA LEU A 57 7.79 -2.11 3.48
C LEU A 57 7.02 -3.36 3.03
N PHE A 58 5.75 -3.19 2.70
CA PHE A 58 4.91 -4.18 2.03
C PHE A 58 4.57 -3.68 0.63
N LEU A 59 4.63 -4.55 -0.39
CA LEU A 59 4.21 -4.24 -1.75
C LEU A 59 2.91 -4.95 -2.09
N THR A 60 1.92 -4.19 -2.57
CA THR A 60 0.62 -4.71 -3.02
C THR A 60 0.74 -5.36 -4.40
N HIS A 61 1.40 -4.72 -5.34
CA HIS A 61 1.65 -5.19 -6.70
C HIS A 61 2.81 -4.41 -7.35
N THR A 62 3.06 -4.60 -8.66
CA THR A 62 4.29 -4.10 -9.30
C THR A 62 4.06 -3.06 -10.41
N HIS A 63 2.96 -2.30 -10.39
CA HIS A 63 2.85 -1.10 -11.22
C HIS A 63 3.83 -0.02 -10.76
N MET A 64 4.24 0.85 -11.68
CA MET A 64 5.30 1.81 -11.39
C MET A 64 4.90 2.86 -10.35
N ASP A 65 3.64 3.25 -10.28
CA ASP A 65 3.11 4.11 -9.21
C ASP A 65 3.17 3.45 -7.82
N HIS A 66 3.38 2.13 -7.73
CA HIS A 66 3.58 1.39 -6.48
C HIS A 66 5.02 0.97 -6.22
N VAL A 67 5.90 0.91 -7.25
CA VAL A 67 7.28 0.41 -7.08
C VAL A 67 8.37 1.32 -7.64
N ALA A 68 8.07 2.42 -8.35
CA ALA A 68 9.10 3.25 -8.98
C ALA A 68 10.09 3.88 -7.98
N GLY A 69 9.69 4.09 -6.74
CA GLY A 69 10.59 4.56 -5.67
C GLY A 69 11.59 3.52 -5.18
N MET A 70 11.38 2.24 -5.52
CA MET A 70 12.21 1.13 -5.02
C MET A 70 13.65 1.18 -5.52
N GLU A 71 13.92 1.69 -6.71
CA GLU A 71 15.28 1.91 -7.20
C GLU A 71 16.02 2.93 -6.33
N ARG A 72 15.39 4.06 -6.07
CA ARG A 72 15.96 5.10 -5.19
C ARG A 72 16.13 4.59 -3.76
N LEU A 73 15.18 3.84 -3.24
CA LEU A 73 15.28 3.21 -1.93
C LEU A 73 16.43 2.20 -1.89
N PHE A 74 16.59 1.37 -2.94
CA PHE A 74 17.72 0.47 -3.08
C PHE A 74 19.05 1.22 -2.98
N VAL A 75 19.24 2.31 -3.71
CA VAL A 75 20.48 3.12 -3.69
C VAL A 75 20.76 3.63 -2.28
N GLN A 76 19.75 4.16 -1.58
CA GLN A 76 19.90 4.69 -0.23
C GLN A 76 20.26 3.63 0.82
N LEU A 77 19.81 2.38 0.63
CA LEU A 77 20.10 1.27 1.54
C LEU A 77 21.38 0.55 1.18
N TYR A 78 21.60 0.24 -0.11
CA TYR A 78 22.71 -0.60 -0.54
C TYR A 78 24.08 0.07 -0.32
N PHE A 79 24.18 1.37 -0.67
CA PHE A 79 25.44 2.11 -0.58
C PHE A 79 25.73 2.73 0.80
N ASP A 80 24.81 2.59 1.75
CA ASP A 80 25.05 2.91 3.16
C ASP A 80 25.27 1.60 3.96
N PRO A 81 26.52 1.28 4.36
CA PRO A 81 26.80 0.03 5.09
C PRO A 81 26.01 -0.11 6.40
N ALA A 82 25.60 1.02 7.02
CA ALA A 82 24.81 1.00 8.26
C ALA A 82 23.34 0.66 8.01
N ARG A 83 22.88 0.75 6.77
CA ARG A 83 21.47 0.56 6.38
C ARG A 83 21.23 -0.67 5.49
N ARG A 84 22.27 -1.21 4.90
CA ARG A 84 22.16 -2.40 4.02
C ARG A 84 21.51 -3.57 4.76
N GLY A 85 20.39 -4.06 4.25
CA GLY A 85 19.60 -5.12 4.88
C GLY A 85 18.77 -4.69 6.09
N ASP A 86 18.67 -3.39 6.41
CA ASP A 86 17.88 -2.90 7.54
C ASP A 86 16.37 -2.81 7.22
N CYS A 87 16.00 -2.63 5.95
CA CYS A 87 14.60 -2.61 5.53
C CYS A 87 14.06 -4.02 5.33
N ARG A 88 13.03 -4.40 6.09
CA ARG A 88 12.27 -5.64 5.85
C ARG A 88 11.31 -5.42 4.70
N LEU A 89 11.51 -6.15 3.61
CA LEU A 89 10.61 -6.14 2.46
C LEU A 89 9.66 -7.35 2.57
N TYR A 90 8.43 -7.09 2.98
CA TYR A 90 7.36 -8.06 3.01
C TYR A 90 6.76 -8.17 1.62
N LEU A 91 6.90 -9.33 1.01
CA LEU A 91 6.58 -9.52 -0.40
C LEU A 91 5.74 -10.80 -0.58
N PRO A 92 4.52 -10.71 -1.12
CA PRO A 92 3.82 -11.90 -1.57
C PRO A 92 4.72 -12.73 -2.47
N ALA A 93 4.89 -14.01 -2.18
CA ALA A 93 5.85 -14.88 -2.87
C ALA A 93 5.63 -14.90 -4.39
N ALA A 94 4.38 -14.78 -4.82
CA ALA A 94 4.01 -14.68 -6.23
C ALA A 94 4.55 -13.41 -6.92
N LEU A 95 4.83 -12.34 -6.17
CA LEU A 95 5.36 -11.08 -6.72
C LEU A 95 6.89 -11.07 -6.87
N VAL A 96 7.62 -12.00 -6.27
CA VAL A 96 9.10 -12.02 -6.33
C VAL A 96 9.62 -11.98 -7.77
N PRO A 97 9.13 -12.79 -8.73
CA PRO A 97 9.57 -12.71 -10.12
C PRO A 97 9.23 -11.36 -10.79
N TRP A 98 8.09 -10.77 -10.43
CA TRP A 98 7.65 -9.49 -10.99
C TRP A 98 8.50 -8.32 -10.47
N VAL A 99 8.83 -8.30 -9.18
CA VAL A 99 9.77 -7.32 -8.61
C VAL A 99 11.15 -7.48 -9.22
N GLN A 100 11.62 -8.75 -9.45
CA GLN A 100 12.88 -9.01 -10.14
C GLN A 100 12.92 -8.29 -11.48
N HIS A 101 11.94 -8.51 -12.35
CA HIS A 101 11.92 -7.93 -13.69
C HIS A 101 11.66 -6.42 -13.71
N ARG A 102 10.91 -5.89 -12.75
CA ARG A 102 10.53 -4.47 -12.75
C ARG A 102 11.62 -3.55 -12.21
N VAL A 103 12.28 -3.96 -11.13
CA VAL A 103 13.21 -3.08 -10.40
C VAL A 103 14.52 -3.75 -9.98
N ALA A 104 14.55 -5.07 -9.78
CA ALA A 104 15.73 -5.74 -9.24
C ALA A 104 16.80 -6.09 -10.32
N ASP A 105 16.44 -6.17 -11.59
CA ASP A 105 17.38 -6.41 -12.69
C ASP A 105 18.25 -5.18 -12.98
N TYR A 106 17.75 -3.96 -12.73
CA TYR A 106 18.44 -2.70 -13.04
C TYR A 106 19.80 -2.57 -12.35
N PRO A 107 19.97 -2.83 -11.05
CA PRO A 107 21.28 -2.72 -10.39
C PRO A 107 22.39 -3.57 -10.99
N GLY A 108 22.06 -4.60 -11.75
CA GLY A 108 23.05 -5.44 -12.45
C GLY A 108 23.87 -4.71 -13.50
N VAL A 109 23.44 -3.53 -13.96
CA VAL A 109 24.13 -2.70 -14.96
C VAL A 109 24.95 -1.56 -14.35
N LEU A 110 25.03 -1.46 -13.02
CA LEU A 110 25.82 -0.43 -12.35
C LEU A 110 27.32 -0.66 -12.57
N ALA A 111 28.07 0.47 -12.66
CA ALA A 111 29.51 0.46 -12.94
C ALA A 111 30.33 -0.26 -11.82
N GLU A 112 29.83 -0.31 -10.62
CA GLU A 112 30.41 -1.00 -9.47
C GLU A 112 30.52 -2.51 -9.70
N GLY A 113 29.68 -3.09 -10.56
CA GLY A 113 29.63 -4.52 -10.83
C GLY A 113 29.23 -5.37 -9.62
N GLY A 114 28.72 -6.58 -9.86
CA GLY A 114 28.40 -7.53 -8.79
C GLY A 114 27.36 -7.08 -7.76
N VAL A 115 26.64 -5.99 -8.04
CA VAL A 115 25.59 -5.44 -7.17
C VAL A 115 24.37 -6.34 -7.25
N ASN A 116 23.87 -6.78 -6.09
CA ASN A 116 22.65 -7.54 -5.99
C ASN A 116 21.58 -6.69 -5.29
N TYR A 117 20.48 -6.41 -6.00
CA TYR A 117 19.37 -5.63 -5.50
C TYR A 117 18.82 -6.14 -4.15
N TRP A 118 18.71 -7.47 -4.02
CA TRP A 118 18.15 -8.11 -2.84
C TRP A 118 18.99 -7.93 -1.57
N ASP A 119 20.29 -7.66 -1.70
CA ASP A 119 21.18 -7.41 -0.56
C ASP A 119 20.87 -6.09 0.18
N ALA A 120 20.14 -5.17 -0.47
CA ALA A 120 19.67 -3.95 0.19
C ALA A 120 18.56 -4.21 1.20
N PHE A 121 17.86 -5.35 1.10
CA PHE A 121 16.67 -5.66 1.86
C PHE A 121 16.80 -6.95 2.66
N ARG A 122 16.02 -7.03 3.75
CA ARG A 122 15.71 -8.30 4.40
C ARG A 122 14.37 -8.78 3.84
N VAL A 123 14.41 -9.58 2.79
CA VAL A 123 13.21 -10.07 2.11
C VAL A 123 12.49 -11.10 2.95
N VAL A 124 11.19 -10.92 3.15
CA VAL A 124 10.28 -11.81 3.87
C VAL A 124 9.15 -12.24 2.93
N PRO A 125 9.37 -13.31 2.14
CA PRO A 125 8.32 -13.84 1.26
C PRO A 125 7.21 -14.48 2.11
N HIS A 126 5.96 -14.29 1.69
CA HIS A 126 4.82 -14.87 2.39
C HIS A 126 3.69 -15.20 1.41
N THR A 127 2.65 -15.92 1.87
CA THR A 127 1.48 -16.30 1.05
C THR A 127 0.18 -15.73 1.57
N ARG A 128 -0.07 -15.83 2.88
CA ARG A 128 -1.34 -15.44 3.52
C ARG A 128 -1.19 -14.34 4.55
N GLY A 129 0.04 -13.98 4.88
CA GLY A 129 0.30 -13.00 5.89
C GLY A 129 1.69 -13.15 6.50
N PHE A 130 2.03 -12.23 7.40
CA PHE A 130 3.34 -12.18 8.05
C PHE A 130 3.25 -11.54 9.44
N TRP A 131 4.25 -11.82 10.26
CA TRP A 131 4.47 -11.16 11.54
C TRP A 131 5.44 -9.99 11.40
N HIS A 132 5.04 -8.82 11.93
CA HIS A 132 5.92 -7.67 12.08
C HIS A 132 5.67 -7.00 13.44
N GLU A 133 6.71 -6.82 14.24
CA GLU A 133 6.67 -6.22 15.60
C GLU A 133 5.58 -6.81 16.53
N GLY A 134 5.38 -8.12 16.46
CA GLY A 134 4.35 -8.81 17.25
C GLY A 134 2.92 -8.64 16.72
N LEU A 135 2.74 -8.02 15.57
CA LEU A 135 1.47 -7.85 14.87
C LEU A 135 1.37 -8.85 13.72
N TRP A 136 0.21 -9.48 13.58
CA TRP A 136 -0.08 -10.31 12.42
C TRP A 136 -0.82 -9.51 11.36
N PHE A 137 -0.30 -9.52 10.15
CA PHE A 137 -0.93 -8.94 8.97
C PHE A 137 -1.48 -10.05 8.09
N ASP A 138 -2.79 -10.02 7.81
CA ASP A 138 -3.40 -10.86 6.79
C ASP A 138 -3.15 -10.25 5.42
N VAL A 139 -2.80 -11.10 4.43
CA VAL A 139 -2.62 -10.71 3.03
C VAL A 139 -3.58 -11.50 2.18
N PHE A 140 -4.29 -10.82 1.30
CA PHE A 140 -5.33 -11.41 0.47
C PHE A 140 -5.20 -10.96 -0.98
N GLU A 141 -5.58 -11.83 -1.89
CA GLU A 141 -5.59 -11.52 -3.33
C GLU A 141 -6.76 -10.59 -3.67
N VAL A 142 -6.53 -9.67 -4.63
CA VAL A 142 -7.52 -8.71 -5.11
C VAL A 142 -7.72 -8.83 -6.63
N ARG A 143 -8.75 -8.17 -7.16
CA ARG A 143 -9.13 -8.23 -8.58
C ARG A 143 -8.60 -7.04 -9.35
N HIS A 144 -7.31 -7.04 -9.64
CA HIS A 144 -6.70 -5.94 -10.41
C HIS A 144 -6.31 -6.40 -11.82
N HIS A 145 -5.47 -7.43 -11.93
CA HIS A 145 -4.99 -8.03 -13.19
C HIS A 145 -5.15 -9.55 -13.18
N ALA A 146 -4.15 -10.25 -13.69
CA ALA A 146 -4.12 -11.70 -13.62
C ALA A 146 -4.12 -12.19 -12.16
N PRO A 147 -4.76 -13.31 -11.85
CA PRO A 147 -4.76 -13.89 -10.51
C PRO A 147 -3.33 -14.03 -9.94
N GLY A 148 -3.17 -13.77 -8.65
CA GLY A 148 -1.90 -13.87 -7.96
C GLY A 148 -0.89 -12.74 -8.25
N THR A 149 -1.31 -11.62 -8.84
CA THR A 149 -0.42 -10.50 -9.19
C THR A 149 -0.70 -9.20 -8.44
N ALA A 150 -1.78 -9.15 -7.63
CA ALA A 150 -2.12 -7.99 -6.81
C ALA A 150 -2.76 -8.43 -5.49
N PHE A 151 -2.42 -7.74 -4.41
CA PHE A 151 -2.77 -8.10 -3.04
C PHE A 151 -3.16 -6.89 -2.22
N GLY A 152 -4.12 -7.10 -1.30
CA GLY A 152 -4.41 -6.21 -0.20
C GLY A 152 -3.80 -6.71 1.10
N ILE A 153 -3.84 -5.86 2.12
CA ILE A 153 -3.34 -6.14 3.46
C ILE A 153 -4.36 -5.72 4.53
N ALA A 154 -4.47 -6.49 5.59
CA ALA A 154 -5.29 -6.14 6.74
C ALA A 154 -4.54 -6.37 8.05
N LEU A 155 -4.76 -5.47 9.01
CA LEU A 155 -4.38 -5.64 10.40
C LEU A 155 -5.66 -5.84 11.21
N PRO A 156 -5.95 -7.08 11.65
CA PRO A 156 -7.22 -7.40 12.30
C PRO A 156 -7.55 -6.51 13.49
N GLY A 157 -8.77 -5.97 13.52
CA GLY A 157 -9.26 -5.02 14.51
C GLY A 157 -8.78 -3.59 14.31
N SER A 158 -8.01 -3.29 13.24
CA SER A 158 -7.42 -1.98 13.01
C SER A 158 -7.78 -1.40 11.65
N PHE A 159 -7.36 -2.01 10.54
CA PHE A 159 -7.66 -1.54 9.18
C PHE A 159 -7.62 -2.64 8.12
N VAL A 160 -8.24 -2.34 6.98
CA VAL A 160 -8.04 -3.05 5.70
C VAL A 160 -7.58 -2.03 4.65
N TYR A 161 -6.55 -2.39 3.86
CA TYR A 161 -6.05 -1.63 2.71
C TYR A 161 -6.09 -2.53 1.49
N THR A 162 -6.89 -2.15 0.48
CA THR A 162 -7.15 -3.07 -0.64
C THR A 162 -6.00 -3.17 -1.64
N GLY A 163 -5.14 -2.15 -1.74
CA GLY A 163 -4.38 -1.96 -2.98
C GLY A 163 -5.34 -1.64 -4.12
N ASP A 164 -4.86 -1.75 -5.35
CA ASP A 164 -5.66 -1.53 -6.55
C ASP A 164 -6.57 -2.73 -6.81
N THR A 165 -7.87 -2.47 -7.03
CA THR A 165 -8.84 -3.56 -7.18
C THR A 165 -10.15 -3.13 -7.83
N ARG A 166 -10.80 -4.05 -8.51
CA ARG A 166 -12.25 -4.00 -8.74
C ARG A 166 -13.00 -4.43 -7.48
N PRO A 167 -14.34 -4.32 -7.41
CA PRO A 167 -15.09 -4.75 -6.23
C PRO A 167 -14.80 -6.21 -5.84
N ILE A 168 -14.59 -6.44 -4.53
CA ILE A 168 -14.28 -7.74 -3.92
C ILE A 168 -15.14 -8.00 -2.67
N PRO A 169 -16.50 -7.95 -2.78
CA PRO A 169 -17.37 -8.04 -1.61
C PRO A 169 -17.21 -9.33 -0.82
N GLU A 170 -16.98 -10.46 -1.49
CA GLU A 170 -16.78 -11.77 -0.86
C GLU A 170 -15.48 -11.83 -0.03
N VAL A 171 -14.41 -11.17 -0.51
CA VAL A 171 -13.14 -11.10 0.21
C VAL A 171 -13.28 -10.21 1.44
N LEU A 172 -13.79 -8.98 1.26
CA LEU A 172 -13.95 -8.02 2.35
C LEU A 172 -14.93 -8.48 3.43
N SER A 173 -15.90 -9.35 3.08
CA SER A 173 -16.81 -9.96 4.04
C SER A 173 -16.13 -11.03 4.91
N SER A 174 -14.99 -11.56 4.49
CA SER A 174 -14.25 -12.62 5.19
C SER A 174 -12.97 -12.12 5.87
N ILE A 175 -12.49 -10.91 5.52
CA ILE A 175 -11.28 -10.32 6.07
C ILE A 175 -11.63 -9.37 7.23
N GLY A 176 -10.77 -9.36 8.24
CA GLY A 176 -10.91 -8.51 9.42
C GLY A 176 -11.95 -9.04 10.42
N GLN A 177 -12.45 -8.14 11.27
CA GLN A 177 -13.41 -8.42 12.33
C GLN A 177 -14.79 -7.79 12.06
N GLY A 178 -14.95 -7.08 10.95
CA GLY A 178 -16.20 -6.52 10.48
C GLY A 178 -16.46 -5.05 10.83
N ASP A 179 -15.59 -4.40 11.58
CA ASP A 179 -15.72 -3.00 12.00
C ASP A 179 -14.53 -2.10 11.62
N GLU A 180 -13.48 -2.69 11.03
CA GLU A 180 -12.30 -1.93 10.61
C GLU A 180 -12.64 -0.96 9.45
N PRO A 181 -12.08 0.27 9.43
CA PRO A 181 -12.11 1.11 8.25
C PRO A 181 -11.40 0.43 7.07
N ILE A 182 -11.92 0.63 5.87
CA ILE A 182 -11.41 0.05 4.64
C ILE A 182 -10.89 1.16 3.74
N ALA A 183 -9.57 1.30 3.61
CA ALA A 183 -8.99 2.11 2.55
C ALA A 183 -9.16 1.36 1.23
N HIS A 184 -9.89 1.93 0.27
CA HIS A 184 -10.32 1.27 -0.95
C HIS A 184 -9.98 2.07 -2.21
N ASP A 185 -9.43 1.39 -3.23
CA ASP A 185 -9.29 1.91 -4.59
C ASP A 185 -10.64 2.34 -5.16
N CYS A 186 -10.77 3.61 -5.55
CA CYS A 186 -11.98 4.08 -6.18
C CYS A 186 -11.76 5.33 -7.04
N GLY A 187 -11.96 5.20 -8.34
CA GLY A 187 -12.13 6.33 -9.24
C GLY A 187 -13.57 6.80 -9.34
N LEU A 188 -13.79 7.91 -10.04
CA LEU A 188 -15.15 8.36 -10.35
C LEU A 188 -15.86 7.37 -11.30
N PHE A 189 -15.09 6.80 -12.22
CA PHE A 189 -15.54 5.77 -13.16
C PHE A 189 -14.70 4.51 -13.02
N GLY A 190 -15.35 3.34 -13.04
CA GLY A 190 -14.68 2.06 -13.05
C GLY A 190 -14.11 1.70 -14.42
N ASN A 191 -13.18 0.74 -14.41
CA ASN A 191 -12.60 0.16 -15.61
C ASN A 191 -12.24 -1.32 -15.35
N PRO A 192 -11.70 -2.07 -16.33
CA PRO A 192 -11.40 -3.49 -16.13
C PRO A 192 -10.41 -3.81 -15.00
N SER A 193 -9.68 -2.82 -14.47
CA SER A 193 -8.65 -2.99 -13.44
C SER A 193 -8.99 -2.32 -12.10
N HIS A 194 -9.88 -1.31 -12.09
CA HIS A 194 -10.16 -0.49 -10.91
C HIS A 194 -11.66 -0.31 -10.67
N SER A 195 -12.02 -0.07 -9.42
CA SER A 195 -13.38 0.25 -9.02
C SER A 195 -13.76 1.68 -9.40
N GLY A 196 -14.98 1.84 -9.94
CA GLY A 196 -15.68 3.12 -9.93
C GLY A 196 -16.68 3.18 -8.78
N ILE A 197 -17.11 4.38 -8.40
CA ILE A 197 -18.06 4.54 -7.28
C ILE A 197 -19.38 3.82 -7.57
N ASP A 198 -19.90 3.85 -8.80
CA ASP A 198 -21.13 3.15 -9.18
C ASP A 198 -20.98 1.62 -9.09
N ASP A 199 -19.77 1.09 -9.28
CA ASP A 199 -19.47 -0.33 -9.11
C ASP A 199 -19.54 -0.73 -7.64
N LEU A 200 -18.94 0.08 -6.76
CA LEU A 200 -18.96 -0.16 -5.30
C LEU A 200 -20.42 -0.10 -4.79
N GLU A 201 -21.17 0.92 -5.15
CA GLU A 201 -22.58 1.06 -4.75
C GLU A 201 -23.48 -0.08 -5.25
N ARG A 202 -23.18 -0.64 -6.42
CA ARG A 202 -23.90 -1.78 -6.99
C ARG A 202 -23.57 -3.11 -6.31
N GLU A 203 -22.27 -3.31 -5.95
CA GLU A 203 -21.79 -4.63 -5.55
C GLU A 203 -21.61 -4.80 -4.04
N TYR A 204 -21.46 -3.69 -3.28
CA TYR A 204 -21.22 -3.76 -1.86
C TYR A 204 -22.50 -3.58 -1.03
N PRO A 205 -22.70 -4.41 -0.01
CA PRO A 205 -23.75 -4.16 0.97
C PRO A 205 -23.48 -2.86 1.75
N VAL A 206 -24.54 -2.21 2.22
CA VAL A 206 -24.48 -0.94 2.95
C VAL A 206 -23.49 -0.97 4.11
N ALA A 207 -23.38 -2.11 4.80
CA ALA A 207 -22.44 -2.28 5.92
C ALA A 207 -20.96 -2.19 5.48
N LEU A 208 -20.60 -2.62 4.27
CA LEU A 208 -19.27 -2.42 3.72
C LEU A 208 -19.07 -0.98 3.24
N LEU A 209 -20.06 -0.41 2.53
CA LEU A 209 -19.99 0.97 2.03
C LEU A 209 -19.74 1.97 3.18
N ALA A 210 -20.37 1.76 4.34
CA ALA A 210 -20.21 2.62 5.51
C ALA A 210 -18.80 2.63 6.13
N ARG A 211 -17.93 1.70 5.75
CA ARG A 211 -16.56 1.57 6.24
C ARG A 211 -15.51 2.09 5.26
N LEU A 212 -15.91 2.47 4.04
CA LEU A 212 -14.99 2.86 2.98
C LEU A 212 -14.36 4.24 3.24
N HIS A 213 -13.07 4.32 2.99
CA HIS A 213 -12.25 5.52 2.86
C HIS A 213 -11.56 5.45 1.51
N LEU A 214 -11.95 6.32 0.57
CA LEU A 214 -11.58 6.18 -0.84
C LEU A 214 -10.24 6.85 -1.14
N TYR A 215 -9.41 6.19 -1.93
CA TYR A 215 -8.16 6.71 -2.49
C TYR A 215 -7.98 6.19 -3.93
N HIS A 216 -6.88 6.50 -4.61
CA HIS A 216 -6.53 6.08 -5.97
C HIS A 216 -7.43 6.69 -7.06
N TYR A 217 -7.83 7.94 -6.87
CA TYR A 217 -8.64 8.67 -7.85
C TYR A 217 -7.78 9.51 -8.82
N GLY A 218 -8.37 9.92 -9.98
CA GLY A 218 -7.65 10.46 -11.11
C GLY A 218 -7.30 11.96 -11.02
N SER A 219 -8.02 12.73 -10.18
CA SER A 219 -7.81 14.18 -10.03
C SER A 219 -8.45 14.73 -8.75
N THR A 220 -8.07 15.94 -8.36
CA THR A 220 -8.74 16.62 -7.24
C THR A 220 -10.25 16.78 -7.48
N ALA A 221 -10.66 17.06 -8.73
CA ALA A 221 -12.06 17.18 -9.09
C ALA A 221 -12.83 15.86 -8.92
N ASP A 222 -12.19 14.71 -9.22
CA ASP A 222 -12.78 13.39 -8.99
C ASP A 222 -12.95 13.13 -7.49
N GLY A 223 -11.93 13.46 -6.68
CA GLY A 223 -12.01 13.37 -5.23
C GLY A 223 -13.15 14.21 -4.63
N ASP A 224 -13.34 15.43 -5.14
CA ASP A 224 -14.44 16.30 -4.72
C ASP A 224 -15.81 15.73 -5.14
N ALA A 225 -15.92 15.17 -6.34
CA ALA A 225 -17.14 14.50 -6.81
C ALA A 225 -17.49 13.28 -5.93
N LEU A 226 -16.50 12.49 -5.53
CA LEU A 226 -16.68 11.35 -4.61
C LEU A 226 -17.15 11.82 -3.21
N ARG A 227 -16.63 12.95 -2.69
CA ARG A 227 -17.11 13.55 -1.43
C ARG A 227 -18.55 14.03 -1.52
N VAL A 228 -18.93 14.62 -2.65
CA VAL A 228 -20.34 15.01 -2.90
C VAL A 228 -21.28 13.81 -2.89
N ARG A 229 -20.80 12.62 -3.29
CA ARG A 229 -21.55 11.35 -3.16
C ARG A 229 -21.67 10.86 -1.70
N GLY A 230 -21.01 11.53 -0.74
CA GLY A 230 -21.13 11.23 0.69
C GLY A 230 -20.06 10.30 1.25
N TYR A 231 -19.00 9.99 0.50
CA TYR A 231 -17.92 9.12 0.96
C TYR A 231 -16.77 9.89 1.61
N PRO A 232 -16.13 9.34 2.66
CA PRO A 232 -14.81 9.79 3.09
C PRO A 232 -13.78 9.54 1.97
N VAL A 233 -13.13 10.63 1.51
CA VAL A 233 -12.10 10.57 0.45
C VAL A 233 -10.81 11.10 1.03
N MET A 234 -9.80 10.25 1.07
CA MET A 234 -8.47 10.56 1.64
C MET A 234 -7.70 11.53 0.74
N GLN A 235 -6.86 12.33 1.35
CA GLN A 235 -5.90 13.21 0.67
C GLN A 235 -4.48 12.87 1.11
N ALA A 236 -3.48 13.26 0.31
CA ALA A 236 -2.09 13.19 0.73
C ALA A 236 -1.87 14.04 1.99
N GLY A 237 -1.29 13.44 3.02
CA GLY A 237 -1.12 14.04 4.33
C GLY A 237 -2.20 13.72 5.37
N ASP A 238 -3.32 13.10 4.98
CA ASP A 238 -4.38 12.71 5.91
C ASP A 238 -3.96 11.54 6.80
N ASP A 239 -4.43 11.59 8.05
CA ASP A 239 -4.34 10.50 9.03
C ASP A 239 -5.72 9.87 9.24
N LEU A 240 -5.89 8.61 8.86
CA LEU A 240 -7.05 7.81 9.24
C LEU A 240 -6.82 7.23 10.63
N ALA A 241 -7.59 7.67 11.62
CA ALA A 241 -7.50 7.16 12.98
C ALA A 241 -7.94 5.68 13.04
N LEU A 242 -7.15 4.86 13.73
CA LEU A 242 -7.36 3.41 13.82
C LEU A 242 -7.61 2.95 15.25
N SER A 243 -8.40 1.90 15.39
CA SER A 243 -8.45 1.13 16.63
C SER A 243 -7.12 0.39 16.88
N PRO A 244 -6.72 0.20 18.14
CA PRO A 244 -5.56 -0.63 18.44
C PRO A 244 -5.73 -2.04 17.86
N PRO A 245 -4.65 -2.61 17.24
CA PRO A 245 -4.71 -3.96 16.68
C PRO A 245 -5.07 -4.99 17.73
N ARG A 246 -5.84 -6.00 17.35
CA ARG A 246 -6.07 -7.16 18.20
C ARG A 246 -4.86 -8.09 18.15
N GLN A 247 -4.40 -8.51 19.32
CA GLN A 247 -3.42 -9.59 19.38
C GLN A 247 -4.10 -10.92 18.99
N ARG A 248 -3.43 -11.70 18.13
CA ARG A 248 -3.84 -13.07 17.82
C ARG A 248 -3.48 -14.01 18.94
#